data_4692d898cdd929eeb4a478bd2476c69c
#
_entry.id   4692d898cdd929eeb4a478bd2476c69c
#
_cell.length_a   1.000
_cell.length_b   1.000
_cell.length_c   1.000
_cell.angle_alpha   90.00
_cell.angle_beta   90.00
_cell.angle_gamma   90.00
#
_symmetry.space_group_name_H-M   'P 1'
#
loop_
_entity.id
_entity.type
_entity.pdbx_description
1 polymer ?
#
loop_
_entity_poly.entity_id
_entity_poly.type
_entity_poly.pdbx_seq_one_letter_code
_entity_poly.pdbx_strand_id
1 'polypeptide(L)'
;KCSFSGLTESSSFSKQASESNFSLRGIDKLPEFSSIISSWYINGYSYEYLMRNDIHDGIFMYMDPPYDIKDNLYGKKGSMHKGFDHDLFFTTCDLSKQDCLVSYNTTQVIKSRFLNWTASEFDLTYTMRSVGDYMNEQKQRKELLLSNY
;
A
#
# COMPACT_ATOMS: atom_id res chain seq x y z
N LYS A 1 5.80 -19.63 -5.67
CA LYS A 1 5.33 -19.39 -4.29
C LYS A 1 4.16 -18.42 -4.34
N CYS A 2 2.97 -18.91 -3.99
CA CYS A 2 1.79 -18.06 -3.92
C CYS A 2 1.64 -17.57 -2.49
N SER A 3 2.12 -16.40 -2.20
CA SER A 3 1.81 -15.70 -0.98
C SER A 3 1.31 -14.31 -1.31
N PHE A 4 0.40 -13.82 -0.52
CA PHE A 4 -0.14 -12.48 -0.68
C PHE A 4 0.95 -11.39 -0.64
N SER A 5 1.98 -11.62 0.13
CA SER A 5 3.10 -10.67 0.26
C SER A 5 4.27 -10.93 -0.66
N GLY A 6 4.23 -11.91 -1.58
CA GLY A 6 5.26 -12.24 -2.60
C GLY A 6 6.74 -12.08 -2.25
N LEU A 7 7.01 -11.25 -1.25
CA LEU A 7 8.32 -10.80 -0.79
C LEU A 7 8.82 -11.52 0.47
N THR A 8 8.06 -12.47 1.03
CA THR A 8 8.50 -13.18 2.23
C THR A 8 9.32 -14.41 1.85
N GLU A 9 10.59 -14.43 2.23
CA GLU A 9 11.48 -15.58 2.07
C GLU A 9 10.98 -16.83 2.82
N SER A 10 10.12 -16.65 3.81
CA SER A 10 9.56 -17.70 4.67
C SER A 10 8.16 -18.15 4.30
N SER A 11 7.60 -17.72 3.16
CA SER A 11 6.28 -18.16 2.76
C SER A 11 6.28 -19.67 2.45
N SER A 12 5.50 -20.43 3.22
CA SER A 12 5.29 -21.84 2.94
C SER A 12 4.43 -22.01 1.68
N PHE A 13 4.77 -23.02 0.89
CA PHE A 13 3.92 -23.44 -0.21
C PHE A 13 2.69 -24.15 0.35
N SER A 14 1.51 -23.62 0.07
CA SER A 14 0.25 -24.27 0.38
C SER A 14 -0.38 -24.77 -0.91
N LYS A 15 -0.75 -26.06 -0.98
CA LYS A 15 -1.48 -26.61 -2.11
C LYS A 15 -2.78 -25.86 -2.35
N GLN A 16 -3.50 -25.53 -1.28
CA GLN A 16 -4.77 -24.80 -1.36
C GLN A 16 -4.56 -23.37 -1.88
N ALA A 17 -3.52 -22.67 -1.44
CA ALA A 17 -3.19 -21.34 -1.95
C ALA A 17 -2.75 -21.38 -3.43
N SER A 18 -2.03 -22.42 -3.82
CA SER A 18 -1.66 -22.67 -5.22
C SER A 18 -2.88 -22.88 -6.11
N GLU A 19 -3.82 -23.70 -5.68
CA GLU A 19 -5.03 -24.01 -6.43
C GLU A 19 -6.00 -22.83 -6.50
N SER A 20 -6.06 -21.99 -5.48
CA SER A 20 -6.96 -20.82 -5.43
C SER A 20 -6.40 -19.57 -6.14
N ASN A 21 -5.10 -19.35 -6.06
CA ASN A 21 -4.46 -18.13 -6.56
C ASN A 21 -3.92 -18.26 -7.99
N PHE A 22 -3.64 -19.49 -8.45
CA PHE A 22 -3.29 -19.78 -9.83
C PHE A 22 -4.51 -20.33 -10.59
N SER A 23 -5.42 -19.46 -10.95
CA SER A 23 -6.51 -19.84 -11.82
C SER A 23 -6.12 -19.60 -13.29
N LEU A 24 -6.55 -20.49 -14.19
CA LEU A 24 -6.40 -20.28 -15.64
C LEU A 24 -6.97 -18.91 -16.04
N ARG A 25 -8.12 -18.52 -15.48
CA ARG A 25 -8.72 -17.21 -15.70
C ARG A 25 -7.80 -16.05 -15.33
N GLY A 26 -6.97 -16.17 -14.29
CA GLY A 26 -5.98 -15.16 -13.93
C GLY A 26 -4.86 -15.08 -14.94
N ILE A 27 -4.39 -16.24 -15.43
CA ILE A 27 -3.33 -16.34 -16.45
C ILE A 27 -3.80 -15.76 -17.78
N ASP A 28 -5.02 -16.07 -18.19
CA ASP A 28 -5.62 -15.58 -19.43
C ASP A 28 -5.75 -14.05 -19.50
N LYS A 29 -5.80 -13.38 -18.34
CA LYS A 29 -5.83 -11.91 -18.25
C LYS A 29 -4.44 -11.25 -18.32
N LEU A 30 -3.36 -11.99 -18.15
CA LEU A 30 -2.01 -11.40 -18.15
C LEU A 30 -1.66 -10.65 -19.45
N PRO A 31 -2.02 -11.11 -20.66
CA PRO A 31 -1.77 -10.35 -21.88
C PRO A 31 -2.47 -8.99 -21.90
N GLU A 32 -3.72 -8.92 -21.39
CA GLU A 32 -4.49 -7.68 -21.28
C GLU A 32 -3.79 -6.69 -20.35
N PHE A 33 -3.42 -7.13 -19.14
CA PHE A 33 -2.67 -6.30 -18.20
C PHE A 33 -1.31 -5.88 -18.76
N SER A 34 -0.60 -6.79 -19.40
CA SER A 34 0.68 -6.48 -20.04
C SER A 34 0.55 -5.38 -21.09
N SER A 35 -0.51 -5.42 -21.88
CA SER A 35 -0.80 -4.36 -22.87
C SER A 35 -1.05 -3.01 -22.21
N ILE A 36 -1.83 -2.98 -21.11
CA ILE A 36 -2.13 -1.75 -20.36
C ILE A 36 -0.86 -1.12 -19.78
N ILE A 37 -0.03 -1.93 -19.11
CA ILE A 37 1.17 -1.44 -18.42
C ILE A 37 2.36 -1.19 -19.36
N SER A 38 2.28 -1.61 -20.62
CA SER A 38 3.38 -1.46 -21.59
C SER A 38 3.78 0.00 -21.85
N SER A 39 2.84 0.93 -21.62
CA SER A 39 3.07 2.38 -21.73
C SER A 39 3.53 3.03 -20.42
N TRP A 40 3.59 2.28 -19.31
CA TRP A 40 3.97 2.81 -18.01
C TRP A 40 5.49 2.89 -17.88
N TYR A 41 5.97 3.96 -17.27
CA TYR A 41 7.34 4.05 -16.85
C TYR A 41 7.49 3.46 -15.43
N ILE A 42 8.06 2.28 -15.33
CA ILE A 42 8.25 1.56 -14.05
C ILE A 42 9.69 1.77 -13.61
N ASN A 43 9.88 2.26 -12.39
CA ASN A 43 11.19 2.51 -11.80
C ASN A 43 11.26 2.05 -10.34
N GLY A 44 12.45 2.03 -9.76
CA GLY A 44 12.71 1.70 -8.36
C GLY A 44 13.21 2.88 -7.54
N TYR A 45 12.92 4.10 -7.94
CA TYR A 45 13.33 5.28 -7.19
C TYR A 45 12.58 5.39 -5.86
N SER A 46 13.21 6.02 -4.87
CA SER A 46 12.52 6.36 -3.63
C SER A 46 11.50 7.46 -3.87
N TYR A 47 10.43 7.48 -3.05
CA TYR A 47 9.43 8.54 -3.09
C TYR A 47 10.07 9.93 -2.86
N GLU A 48 11.06 10.02 -1.99
CA GLU A 48 11.79 11.26 -1.71
C GLU A 48 12.45 11.84 -2.96
N TYR A 49 13.05 10.97 -3.78
CA TYR A 49 13.68 11.39 -5.04
C TYR A 49 12.63 11.95 -6.01
N LEU A 50 11.48 11.27 -6.14
CA LEU A 50 10.42 11.67 -7.04
C LEU A 50 9.73 12.98 -6.58
N MET A 51 9.57 13.17 -5.26
CA MET A 51 8.87 14.33 -4.73
C MET A 51 9.75 15.60 -4.64
N ARG A 52 11.05 15.44 -4.47
CA ARG A 52 11.99 16.56 -4.36
C ARG A 52 12.44 17.11 -5.71
N ASN A 53 12.36 16.32 -6.75
CA ASN A 53 12.68 16.79 -8.09
C ASN A 53 11.44 17.43 -8.68
N ASP A 54 11.50 18.74 -8.95
CA ASP A 54 10.46 19.49 -9.69
C ASP A 54 10.37 18.95 -11.13
N ILE A 55 9.84 17.74 -11.27
CA ILE A 55 9.90 16.98 -12.51
C ILE A 55 9.00 17.64 -13.58
N HIS A 56 7.82 18.13 -13.20
CA HIS A 56 6.90 18.89 -14.05
C HIS A 56 5.77 19.52 -13.20
N ASP A 57 5.23 20.64 -13.65
CA ASP A 57 4.01 21.20 -13.09
C ASP A 57 2.80 20.32 -13.41
N GLY A 58 1.86 20.20 -12.48
CA GLY A 58 0.60 19.51 -12.70
C GLY A 58 0.67 17.97 -12.60
N ILE A 59 1.63 17.44 -11.88
CA ILE A 59 1.67 16.00 -11.57
C ILE A 59 0.73 15.69 -10.40
N PHE A 60 -0.07 14.64 -10.58
CA PHE A 60 -0.83 14.01 -9.52
C PHE A 60 -0.07 12.80 -8.97
N MET A 61 0.12 12.76 -7.65
CA MET A 61 0.82 11.67 -6.97
C MET A 61 -0.14 10.87 -6.09
N TYR A 62 -0.38 9.60 -6.43
CA TYR A 62 -1.02 8.65 -5.51
C TYR A 62 0.04 7.85 -4.76
N MET A 63 -0.05 7.82 -3.44
CA MET A 63 0.93 7.16 -2.58
C MET A 63 0.25 6.18 -1.62
N ASP A 64 0.78 4.97 -1.57
CA ASP A 64 0.34 3.88 -0.69
C ASP A 64 1.53 3.39 0.14
N PRO A 65 1.94 4.16 1.18
CA PRO A 65 3.08 3.81 2.01
C PRO A 65 2.77 2.58 2.87
N PRO A 66 3.79 1.90 3.43
CA PRO A 66 3.57 0.89 4.44
C PRO A 66 2.75 1.45 5.60
N TYR A 67 1.71 0.74 6.03
CA TYR A 67 0.85 1.20 7.12
C TYR A 67 1.59 1.22 8.46
N ASP A 68 1.29 2.22 9.28
CA ASP A 68 1.80 2.33 10.65
C ASP A 68 1.03 1.35 11.56
N ILE A 69 1.42 0.09 11.50
CA ILE A 69 0.80 -1.01 12.23
C ILE A 69 1.85 -1.81 13.01
N LYS A 70 1.42 -2.41 14.11
CA LYS A 70 2.31 -3.24 14.95
C LYS A 70 2.57 -4.63 14.41
N ASP A 71 1.79 -5.09 13.43
CA ASP A 71 1.84 -6.44 12.89
C ASP A 71 3.03 -6.67 11.94
N ASN A 72 3.45 -7.93 11.78
CA ASN A 72 4.55 -8.31 10.88
C ASN A 72 4.04 -8.57 9.45
N LEU A 73 3.32 -7.61 8.85
CA LEU A 73 2.61 -7.79 7.59
C LEU A 73 3.55 -7.78 6.37
N TYR A 74 4.58 -6.93 6.38
CA TYR A 74 5.44 -6.74 5.21
C TYR A 74 6.87 -7.13 5.51
N GLY A 75 7.46 -7.99 4.68
CA GLY A 75 8.83 -8.45 4.81
C GLY A 75 9.05 -9.47 5.94
N LYS A 76 10.30 -9.88 6.12
CA LYS A 76 10.68 -10.82 7.18
C LYS A 76 10.55 -10.15 8.55
N LYS A 77 9.66 -10.65 9.41
CA LYS A 77 9.39 -10.08 10.74
C LYS A 77 8.96 -8.59 10.71
N GLY A 78 8.34 -8.14 9.63
CA GLY A 78 7.90 -6.75 9.49
C GLY A 78 9.02 -5.77 9.10
N SER A 79 10.14 -6.24 8.58
CA SER A 79 11.30 -5.39 8.27
C SER A 79 11.02 -4.28 7.24
N MET A 80 10.03 -4.46 6.39
CA MET A 80 9.71 -3.48 5.34
C MET A 80 8.86 -2.31 5.82
N HIS A 81 8.09 -2.45 6.91
CA HIS A 81 7.27 -1.35 7.42
C HIS A 81 7.77 -0.78 8.76
N LYS A 82 8.43 -1.60 9.59
CA LYS A 82 8.95 -1.14 10.88
C LYS A 82 10.10 -0.14 10.77
N GLY A 83 10.80 -0.14 9.64
CA GLY A 83 11.86 0.81 9.34
C GLY A 83 11.42 1.99 8.47
N PHE A 84 10.13 2.08 8.13
CA PHE A 84 9.62 3.20 7.34
C PHE A 84 9.46 4.44 8.21
N ASP A 85 10.08 5.53 7.81
CA ASP A 85 10.02 6.81 8.52
C ASP A 85 8.76 7.58 8.12
N HIS A 86 7.71 7.43 8.91
CA HIS A 86 6.42 8.07 8.67
C HIS A 86 6.46 9.59 8.85
N ASP A 87 7.35 10.12 9.68
CA ASP A 87 7.48 11.56 9.90
C ASP A 87 8.22 12.22 8.73
N LEU A 88 9.27 11.57 8.23
CA LEU A 88 9.96 11.99 7.02
C LEU A 88 9.02 11.92 5.80
N PHE A 89 8.24 10.86 5.69
CA PHE A 89 7.26 10.71 4.62
C PHE A 89 6.25 11.84 4.63
N PHE A 90 5.62 12.12 5.78
CA PHE A 90 4.69 13.24 5.93
C PHE A 90 5.35 14.56 5.55
N THR A 91 6.51 14.86 6.11
CA THR A 91 7.21 16.12 5.82
C THR A 91 7.53 16.29 4.34
N THR A 92 7.90 15.20 3.67
CA THR A 92 8.16 15.21 2.23
C THR A 92 6.89 15.48 1.42
N CYS A 93 5.77 14.87 1.83
CA CYS A 93 4.46 15.11 1.20
C CYS A 93 3.98 16.55 1.42
N ASP A 94 4.11 17.07 2.64
CA ASP A 94 3.62 18.40 3.02
C ASP A 94 4.42 19.53 2.34
N LEU A 95 5.67 19.28 2.01
CA LEU A 95 6.52 20.20 1.25
C LEU A 95 6.37 20.07 -0.27
N SER A 96 5.65 19.07 -0.74
CA SER A 96 5.42 18.86 -2.16
C SER A 96 4.54 19.96 -2.76
N LYS A 97 4.90 20.41 -3.94
CA LYS A 97 4.07 21.34 -4.75
C LYS A 97 3.05 20.61 -5.63
N GLN A 98 3.10 19.29 -5.64
CA GLN A 98 2.24 18.44 -6.46
C GLN A 98 0.95 18.10 -5.73
N ASP A 99 -0.10 17.83 -6.48
CA ASP A 99 -1.35 17.31 -5.93
C ASP A 99 -1.12 15.87 -5.42
N CYS A 100 -1.20 15.70 -4.11
CA CYS A 100 -0.92 14.44 -3.44
C CYS A 100 -2.19 13.80 -2.88
N LEU A 101 -2.38 12.51 -3.14
CA LEU A 101 -3.38 11.65 -2.51
C LEU A 101 -2.68 10.49 -1.84
N VAL A 102 -2.86 10.35 -0.53
CA VAL A 102 -2.21 9.31 0.29
C VAL A 102 -3.26 8.39 0.87
N SER A 103 -3.10 7.07 0.73
CA SER A 103 -3.89 6.07 1.44
C SER A 103 -3.17 5.61 2.70
N TYR A 104 -3.91 5.51 3.81
CA TYR A 104 -3.38 5.08 5.10
C TYR A 104 -4.42 4.31 5.92
N ASN A 105 -3.94 3.51 6.88
CA ASN A 105 -4.83 3.01 7.93
C ASN A 105 -5.25 4.14 8.88
N THR A 106 -6.52 4.15 9.28
CA THR A 106 -7.05 5.17 10.17
C THR A 106 -6.51 5.01 11.59
N THR A 107 -5.67 5.95 12.02
CA THR A 107 -5.22 6.10 13.41
C THR A 107 -5.20 7.57 13.80
N GLN A 108 -5.28 7.84 15.11
CA GLN A 108 -5.18 9.21 15.60
C GLN A 108 -3.81 9.83 15.31
N VAL A 109 -2.76 9.02 15.29
CA VAL A 109 -1.39 9.46 14.99
C VAL A 109 -1.30 9.94 13.54
N ILE A 110 -1.82 9.17 12.58
CA ILE A 110 -1.84 9.57 11.17
C ILE A 110 -2.66 10.84 10.97
N LYS A 111 -3.86 10.92 11.56
CA LYS A 111 -4.69 12.12 11.49
C LYS A 111 -3.99 13.37 12.04
N SER A 112 -3.25 13.25 13.12
CA SER A 112 -2.53 14.39 13.69
C SER A 112 -1.33 14.81 12.85
N ARG A 113 -0.68 13.89 12.12
CA ARG A 113 0.37 14.24 11.16
C ARG A 113 -0.16 15.05 9.99
N PHE A 114 -1.30 14.65 9.44
CA PHE A 114 -1.93 15.26 8.26
C PHE A 114 -3.05 16.24 8.62
N LEU A 115 -2.89 16.99 9.73
CA LEU A 115 -3.95 17.84 10.29
C LEU A 115 -4.48 18.89 9.30
N ASN A 116 -3.62 19.41 8.42
CA ASN A 116 -3.97 20.45 7.45
C ASN A 116 -4.42 19.89 6.10
N TRP A 117 -4.48 18.57 5.97
CA TRP A 117 -4.90 17.90 4.75
C TRP A 117 -6.39 17.55 4.81
N THR A 118 -7.02 17.49 3.66
CA THR A 118 -8.38 16.97 3.55
C THR A 118 -8.37 15.47 3.83
N ALA A 119 -9.17 15.00 4.80
CA ALA A 119 -9.22 13.62 5.24
C ALA A 119 -10.60 13.01 4.97
N SER A 120 -10.65 11.91 4.24
CA SER A 120 -11.87 11.11 3.99
C SER A 120 -11.69 9.71 4.54
N GLU A 121 -12.58 9.30 5.45
CA GLU A 121 -12.60 7.93 5.99
C GLU A 121 -13.65 7.09 5.27
N PHE A 122 -13.30 5.84 5.04
CA PHE A 122 -14.26 4.85 4.52
C PHE A 122 -14.02 3.48 5.15
N ASP A 123 -15.09 2.71 5.24
CA ASP A 123 -15.03 1.34 5.75
C ASP A 123 -14.55 0.41 4.63
N LEU A 124 -13.45 -0.29 4.87
CA LEU A 124 -12.96 -1.34 3.97
C LEU A 124 -13.15 -2.70 4.63
N THR A 125 -13.99 -3.52 4.04
CA THR A 125 -14.14 -4.91 4.47
C THR A 125 -13.07 -5.75 3.77
N TYR A 126 -11.99 -6.06 4.46
CA TYR A 126 -11.01 -7.01 3.95
C TYR A 126 -11.59 -8.43 3.96
N THR A 127 -11.90 -8.95 2.80
CA THR A 127 -12.33 -10.36 2.63
C THR A 127 -11.15 -11.33 2.61
N MET A 128 -10.08 -11.04 3.33
CA MET A 128 -8.96 -11.97 3.45
C MET A 128 -9.38 -13.16 4.30
N ARG A 129 -9.60 -14.27 3.66
CA ARG A 129 -9.71 -15.59 4.31
C ARG A 129 -8.32 -16.00 4.82
N SER A 130 -7.83 -15.43 5.88
CA SER A 130 -6.72 -16.00 6.62
C SER A 130 -7.28 -17.06 7.56
N VAL A 131 -6.88 -18.29 7.33
CA VAL A 131 -7.13 -19.44 8.18
C VAL A 131 -6.39 -19.21 9.50
N GLY A 132 -7.12 -19.21 10.61
CA GLY A 132 -6.57 -19.08 11.95
C GLY A 132 -7.32 -18.04 12.79
N ASP A 133 -7.00 -17.92 14.04
CA ASP A 133 -7.65 -17.17 15.12
C ASP A 133 -8.15 -15.74 14.84
N TYR A 134 -7.94 -15.24 13.62
CA TYR A 134 -8.44 -13.95 13.13
C TYR A 134 -9.94 -13.93 12.79
N MET A 135 -10.63 -15.06 12.80
CA MET A 135 -12.05 -15.11 12.44
C MET A 135 -12.99 -14.52 13.51
N ASN A 136 -12.50 -14.29 14.73
CA ASN A 136 -13.34 -13.77 15.82
C ASN A 136 -13.34 -12.25 15.97
N GLU A 137 -12.48 -11.53 15.23
CA GLU A 137 -12.49 -10.08 15.19
C GLU A 137 -12.37 -9.58 13.74
N GLN A 138 -13.45 -9.65 12.98
CA GLN A 138 -13.61 -8.74 11.84
C GLN A 138 -13.77 -7.31 12.40
N LYS A 139 -12.67 -6.74 12.86
CA LYS A 139 -12.62 -5.29 13.09
C LYS A 139 -12.79 -4.65 11.73
N GLN A 140 -13.90 -3.97 11.53
CA GLN A 140 -14.05 -3.02 10.43
C GLN A 140 -12.83 -2.10 10.49
N ARG A 141 -11.90 -2.33 9.58
CA ARG A 141 -10.72 -1.46 9.46
C ARG A 141 -11.17 -0.27 8.64
N LYS A 142 -11.00 0.90 9.17
CA LYS A 142 -11.21 2.13 8.42
C LYS A 142 -9.94 2.48 7.67
N GLU A 143 -10.11 2.78 6.44
CA GLU A 143 -9.08 3.36 5.58
C GLU A 143 -9.24 4.87 5.53
N LEU A 144 -8.14 5.55 5.32
CA LEU A 144 -8.05 7.00 5.29
C LEU A 144 -7.45 7.44 3.95
N LEU A 145 -8.15 8.31 3.24
CA LEU A 145 -7.59 9.04 2.11
C LEU A 145 -7.30 10.47 2.54
N LEU A 146 -6.11 10.93 2.27
CA LEU A 146 -5.59 12.23 2.63
C LEU A 146 -5.16 12.98 1.37
N SER A 147 -5.61 14.23 1.20
CA SER A 147 -5.17 15.05 0.08
C SER A 147 -4.77 16.45 0.51
N ASN A 148 -3.79 17.05 -0.18
CA ASN A 148 -3.30 18.41 0.06
C ASN A 148 -3.97 19.48 -0.84
N TYR A 149 -4.98 19.07 -1.60
CA TYR A 149 -5.74 19.92 -2.54
C TYR A 149 -7.23 19.93 -2.21
#